data_2e4f544832b68b0dac660d9a4eb1d7cb
#
_entry.id   2e4f544832b68b0dac660d9a4eb1d7cb
#
_cell.length_a   1.000
_cell.length_b   1.000
_cell.length_c   1.000
_cell.angle_alpha   90.00
_cell.angle_beta   90.00
_cell.angle_gamma   90.00
#
_symmetry.space_group_name_H-M   'P 1'
#
loop_
_entity.id
_entity.type
_entity.pdbx_description
1 polymer ?
#
loop_
_entity_poly.entity_id
_entity_poly.type
_entity_poly.pdbx_seq_one_letter_code
_entity_poly.pdbx_strand_id
1 'polypeptide(L)'
;ISACLVGSEMCIRDSKYADSVVGSPDYMAPEVLRGREYGTSVDYWSLGCILYEFLCGFPPFSGAHPDETWTNLKNWPKALQRPVYEKPEDLQFNLTDVAWDIIVRLINSPERRYNSLSEVQSHPFFRYVDLMRMREVAAPFVPQLENELDTGYFDNFDDPADMAKYKEVQEKQRHVEAMEAKNGLSDGGRAMWVGFTFGKNW
;
A
#
# COMPACT_ATOMS: atom_id res chain seq x y z
N ILE A 1 -16.21 20.86 -9.95
CA ILE A 1 -14.87 21.26 -9.47
C ILE A 1 -14.06 19.99 -9.53
N SER A 2 -13.37 19.83 -10.63
CA SER A 2 -12.36 18.81 -10.79
C SER A 2 -11.20 19.18 -9.89
N ALA A 3 -11.17 18.65 -8.72
CA ALA A 3 -9.97 18.72 -7.90
C ALA A 3 -8.92 17.82 -8.56
N CYS A 4 -8.11 18.38 -9.42
CA CYS A 4 -6.81 17.80 -9.76
C CYS A 4 -5.95 17.83 -8.51
N LEU A 5 -6.23 16.93 -7.57
CA LEU A 5 -5.58 16.93 -6.28
C LEU A 5 -4.23 16.20 -6.30
N VAL A 6 -3.95 15.44 -7.35
CA VAL A 6 -2.68 14.71 -7.45
C VAL A 6 -2.20 14.79 -8.90
N GLY A 7 -1.23 15.62 -9.13
CA GLY A 7 -0.46 15.69 -10.35
C GLY A 7 -1.25 15.90 -11.64
N SER A 8 -0.70 16.64 -12.55
CA SER A 8 -1.27 16.95 -13.86
C SER A 8 -1.59 15.71 -14.72
N GLU A 9 -0.99 14.59 -14.45
CA GLU A 9 -1.19 13.37 -15.22
C GLU A 9 -2.58 12.74 -15.07
N MET A 10 -3.18 12.84 -13.88
CA MET A 10 -4.54 12.32 -13.65
C MET A 10 -5.61 13.10 -14.41
N CYS A 11 -5.33 14.35 -14.78
CA CYS A 11 -6.25 15.22 -15.51
C CYS A 11 -6.07 15.15 -17.03
N ILE A 12 -4.95 14.63 -17.52
CA ILE A 12 -4.58 14.67 -18.95
C ILE A 12 -4.85 13.34 -19.65
N ARG A 13 -5.00 12.23 -18.89
CA ARG A 13 -5.20 10.91 -19.50
C ARG A 13 -6.68 10.60 -19.69
N ASP A 14 -7.18 10.77 -20.89
CA ASP A 14 -8.44 10.18 -21.35
C ASP A 14 -8.36 8.65 -21.53
N SER A 15 -7.21 8.05 -21.24
CA SER A 15 -6.97 6.63 -21.37
C SER A 15 -7.50 5.88 -20.14
N LYS A 16 -8.21 4.79 -20.38
CA LYS A 16 -8.65 3.84 -19.34
C LYS A 16 -7.48 3.03 -18.76
N TYR A 17 -6.29 3.18 -19.30
CA TYR A 17 -5.11 2.39 -18.94
C TYR A 17 -3.95 3.32 -18.58
N ALA A 18 -3.15 2.87 -17.62
CA ALA A 18 -1.89 3.48 -17.23
C ALA A 18 -0.72 2.54 -17.57
N ASP A 19 0.49 3.09 -17.63
CA ASP A 19 1.72 2.38 -17.98
C ASP A 19 2.91 2.72 -17.05
N SER A 20 2.68 3.59 -16.07
CA SER A 20 3.71 3.99 -15.11
C SER A 20 3.91 2.94 -14.03
N VAL A 21 5.17 2.73 -13.63
CA VAL A 21 5.54 1.82 -12.53
C VAL A 21 5.84 2.67 -11.30
N VAL A 22 4.86 2.76 -10.39
CA VAL A 22 4.95 3.52 -9.14
C VAL A 22 4.29 2.75 -8.01
N GLY A 23 4.81 2.90 -6.80
CA GLY A 23 4.28 2.29 -5.57
C GLY A 23 5.25 1.35 -4.89
N SER A 24 4.86 0.86 -3.72
CA SER A 24 5.62 -0.15 -2.98
C SER A 24 5.46 -1.53 -3.60
N PRO A 25 6.55 -2.26 -3.88
CA PRO A 25 6.48 -3.55 -4.56
C PRO A 25 5.60 -4.59 -3.86
N ASP A 26 5.51 -4.56 -2.52
CA ASP A 26 4.73 -5.52 -1.73
C ASP A 26 3.23 -5.56 -2.09
N TYR A 27 2.70 -4.46 -2.62
CA TYR A 27 1.28 -4.31 -2.98
C TYR A 27 1.03 -4.17 -4.47
N MET A 28 2.09 -4.18 -5.28
CA MET A 28 2.03 -3.90 -6.71
C MET A 28 1.56 -5.12 -7.50
N ALA A 29 0.62 -4.92 -8.41
CA ALA A 29 0.15 -6.00 -9.28
C ALA A 29 1.23 -6.42 -10.30
N PRO A 30 1.32 -7.73 -10.66
CA PRO A 30 2.36 -8.24 -11.56
C PRO A 30 2.35 -7.60 -12.96
N GLU A 31 1.19 -7.18 -13.46
CA GLU A 31 1.05 -6.50 -14.74
C GLU A 31 1.69 -5.11 -14.71
N VAL A 32 1.63 -4.39 -13.60
CA VAL A 32 2.31 -3.09 -13.40
C VAL A 32 3.82 -3.28 -13.49
N LEU A 33 4.35 -4.32 -12.83
CA LEU A 33 5.79 -4.63 -12.85
C LEU A 33 6.31 -4.96 -14.25
N ARG A 34 5.45 -5.50 -15.11
CA ARG A 34 5.83 -5.86 -16.49
C ARG A 34 5.80 -4.68 -17.45
N GLY A 35 5.47 -3.46 -16.94
CA GLY A 35 5.35 -2.26 -17.79
C GLY A 35 4.30 -2.42 -18.88
N ARG A 36 3.23 -3.18 -18.61
CA ARG A 36 2.10 -3.32 -19.52
C ARG A 36 1.03 -2.32 -19.16
N GLU A 37 0.20 -1.97 -20.13
CA GLU A 37 -1.01 -1.21 -19.85
C GLU A 37 -1.87 -1.95 -18.82
N TYR A 38 -2.31 -1.24 -17.80
CA TYR A 38 -3.14 -1.77 -16.73
C TYR A 38 -4.33 -0.86 -16.43
N GLY A 39 -5.43 -1.44 -16.02
CA GLY A 39 -6.64 -0.73 -15.65
C GLY A 39 -6.85 -0.73 -14.13
N THR A 40 -8.04 -0.31 -13.71
CA THR A 40 -8.45 -0.20 -12.30
C THR A 40 -8.39 -1.51 -11.51
N SER A 41 -8.34 -2.65 -12.19
CA SER A 41 -8.25 -3.97 -11.52
C SER A 41 -7.01 -4.13 -10.66
N VAL A 42 -5.95 -3.34 -10.87
CA VAL A 42 -4.73 -3.38 -10.05
C VAL A 42 -4.98 -2.94 -8.61
N ASP A 43 -5.96 -2.06 -8.37
CA ASP A 43 -6.34 -1.61 -7.04
C ASP A 43 -6.95 -2.75 -6.20
N TYR A 44 -7.66 -3.66 -6.84
CA TYR A 44 -8.21 -4.86 -6.18
C TYR A 44 -7.13 -5.88 -5.83
N TRP A 45 -6.03 -5.94 -6.60
CA TRP A 45 -4.85 -6.69 -6.22
C TRP A 45 -4.24 -6.12 -4.93
N SER A 46 -4.00 -4.82 -4.91
CA SER A 46 -3.46 -4.12 -3.74
C SER A 46 -4.36 -4.29 -2.51
N LEU A 47 -5.68 -4.20 -2.70
CA LEU A 47 -6.66 -4.49 -1.65
C LEU A 47 -6.52 -5.92 -1.11
N GLY A 48 -6.28 -6.90 -1.99
CA GLY A 48 -6.03 -8.29 -1.60
C GLY A 48 -4.77 -8.46 -0.77
N CYS A 49 -3.68 -7.77 -1.14
CA CYS A 49 -2.43 -7.79 -0.38
C CYS A 49 -2.62 -7.15 1.01
N ILE A 50 -3.31 -6.02 1.10
CA ILE A 50 -3.62 -5.35 2.37
C ILE A 50 -4.51 -6.25 3.25
N LEU A 51 -5.53 -6.89 2.67
CA LEU A 51 -6.40 -7.79 3.41
C LEU A 51 -5.63 -9.01 3.95
N TYR A 52 -4.73 -9.58 3.13
CA TYR A 52 -3.85 -10.64 3.57
C TYR A 52 -2.99 -10.20 4.75
N GLU A 53 -2.35 -9.02 4.65
CA GLU A 53 -1.51 -8.47 5.71
C GLU A 53 -2.28 -8.21 7.00
N PHE A 54 -3.48 -7.66 6.93
CA PHE A 54 -4.33 -7.45 8.10
C PHE A 54 -4.68 -8.75 8.83
N LEU A 55 -4.83 -9.84 8.09
CA LEU A 55 -5.22 -11.14 8.65
C LEU A 55 -4.02 -12.01 9.05
N CYS A 56 -2.86 -11.83 8.43
CA CYS A 56 -1.67 -12.66 8.62
C CYS A 56 -0.54 -11.94 9.38
N GLY A 57 -0.55 -10.59 9.41
CA GLY A 57 0.47 -9.77 10.06
C GLY A 57 1.68 -9.43 9.16
N PHE A 58 1.70 -9.88 7.91
CA PHE A 58 2.77 -9.62 6.94
C PHE A 58 2.24 -9.63 5.50
N PRO A 59 2.86 -8.89 4.57
CA PRO A 59 2.46 -8.88 3.16
C PRO A 59 2.69 -10.24 2.49
N PRO A 60 1.84 -10.65 1.52
CA PRO A 60 1.86 -12.00 0.95
C PRO A 60 3.11 -12.34 0.14
N PHE A 61 3.83 -11.34 -0.36
CA PHE A 61 4.97 -11.50 -1.26
C PHE A 61 6.28 -10.96 -0.71
N SER A 62 6.26 -10.40 0.50
CA SER A 62 7.44 -9.83 1.13
C SER A 62 8.56 -10.86 1.28
N GLY A 63 9.78 -10.45 0.99
CA GLY A 63 10.99 -11.26 1.16
C GLY A 63 11.97 -10.56 2.10
N ALA A 64 13.02 -11.27 2.52
CA ALA A 64 14.07 -10.72 3.35
C ALA A 64 14.86 -9.58 2.64
N HIS A 65 14.85 -9.58 1.30
CA HIS A 65 15.47 -8.57 0.46
C HIS A 65 14.53 -8.16 -0.70
N PRO A 66 14.66 -6.95 -1.24
CA PRO A 66 13.83 -6.48 -2.35
C PRO A 66 13.80 -7.42 -3.57
N ASP A 67 14.92 -8.03 -3.91
CA ASP A 67 15.02 -8.97 -5.04
C ASP A 67 14.17 -10.23 -4.83
N GLU A 68 14.03 -10.66 -3.60
CA GLU A 68 13.17 -11.80 -3.24
C GLU A 68 11.69 -11.42 -3.40
N THR A 69 11.28 -10.24 -2.94
CA THR A 69 9.93 -9.70 -3.17
C THR A 69 9.60 -9.66 -4.66
N TRP A 70 10.53 -9.18 -5.50
CA TRP A 70 10.36 -9.17 -6.95
C TRP A 70 10.22 -10.57 -7.54
N THR A 71 10.97 -11.52 -7.03
CA THR A 71 10.91 -12.92 -7.46
C THR A 71 9.57 -13.56 -7.05
N ASN A 72 9.12 -13.30 -5.83
CA ASN A 72 7.83 -13.77 -5.32
C ASN A 72 6.67 -13.21 -6.15
N LEU A 73 6.70 -11.92 -6.46
CA LEU A 73 5.69 -11.28 -7.31
C LEU A 73 5.66 -11.83 -8.74
N LYS A 74 6.82 -12.11 -9.33
CA LYS A 74 6.88 -12.76 -10.66
C LYS A 74 6.26 -14.15 -10.65
N ASN A 75 6.40 -14.87 -9.54
CA ASN A 75 5.92 -16.23 -9.33
C ASN A 75 4.70 -16.28 -8.38
N TRP A 76 3.92 -15.21 -8.32
CA TRP A 76 2.85 -15.03 -7.35
C TRP A 76 1.91 -16.25 -7.16
N PRO A 77 1.55 -17.03 -8.19
CA PRO A 77 0.66 -18.18 -8.00
C PRO A 77 1.25 -19.30 -7.14
N LYS A 78 2.61 -19.33 -7.05
CA LYS A 78 3.33 -20.28 -6.19
C LYS A 78 3.72 -19.66 -4.85
N ALA A 79 3.95 -18.34 -4.84
CA ALA A 79 4.36 -17.60 -3.66
C ALA A 79 3.18 -17.31 -2.73
N LEU A 80 1.97 -17.11 -3.27
CA LEU A 80 0.76 -16.90 -2.47
C LEU A 80 0.40 -18.20 -1.73
N GLN A 81 0.60 -18.21 -0.43
CA GLN A 81 0.33 -19.36 0.43
C GLN A 81 -0.60 -18.95 1.57
N ARG A 82 -1.48 -19.88 1.96
CA ARG A 82 -2.28 -19.74 3.17
C ARG A 82 -1.43 -20.16 4.36
N PRO A 83 -1.13 -19.27 5.32
CA PRO A 83 -0.42 -19.65 6.52
C PRO A 83 -1.20 -20.70 7.31
N VAL A 84 -0.48 -21.68 7.85
CA VAL A 84 -1.06 -22.72 8.70
C VAL A 84 -0.25 -22.78 10.00
N TYR A 85 -0.94 -22.54 11.09
CA TYR A 85 -0.38 -22.60 12.43
C TYR A 85 -0.86 -23.89 13.11
N GLU A 86 0.07 -24.68 13.61
CA GLU A 86 -0.22 -25.99 14.24
C GLU A 86 -0.18 -25.94 15.76
N LYS A 87 0.49 -24.94 16.35
CA LYS A 87 0.59 -24.80 17.80
C LYS A 87 -0.76 -24.40 18.38
N PRO A 88 -1.18 -25.00 19.51
CA PRO A 88 -2.48 -24.73 20.13
C PRO A 88 -2.75 -23.25 20.40
N GLU A 89 -1.73 -22.49 20.82
CA GLU A 89 -1.81 -21.07 21.09
C GLU A 89 -2.04 -20.21 19.83
N ASP A 90 -1.62 -20.71 18.66
CA ASP A 90 -1.64 -19.98 17.39
C ASP A 90 -2.82 -20.40 16.49
N LEU A 91 -3.57 -21.45 16.83
CA LEU A 91 -4.67 -21.96 15.98
C LEU A 91 -5.71 -20.89 15.65
N GLN A 92 -5.91 -19.92 16.54
CA GLN A 92 -6.83 -18.80 16.34
C GLN A 92 -6.44 -17.86 15.19
N PHE A 93 -5.17 -17.86 14.76
CA PHE A 93 -4.67 -17.04 13.67
C PHE A 93 -4.82 -17.71 12.30
N ASN A 94 -5.26 -18.96 12.26
CA ASN A 94 -5.55 -19.62 11.01
C ASN A 94 -6.70 -18.94 10.28
N LEU A 95 -6.49 -18.63 9.00
CA LEU A 95 -7.51 -18.05 8.15
C LEU A 95 -8.70 -18.98 7.99
N THR A 96 -9.90 -18.45 8.04
CA THR A 96 -11.10 -19.19 7.62
C THR A 96 -11.11 -19.42 6.11
N ASP A 97 -11.85 -20.41 5.64
CA ASP A 97 -11.99 -20.68 4.21
C ASP A 97 -12.60 -19.48 3.46
N VAL A 98 -13.54 -18.78 4.10
CA VAL A 98 -14.17 -17.58 3.54
C VAL A 98 -13.17 -16.42 3.42
N ALA A 99 -12.30 -16.25 4.43
CA ALA A 99 -11.25 -15.22 4.38
C ALA A 99 -10.21 -15.54 3.30
N TRP A 100 -9.85 -16.81 3.16
CA TRP A 100 -8.93 -17.24 2.11
C TRP A 100 -9.55 -17.10 0.70
N ASP A 101 -10.83 -17.41 0.54
CA ASP A 101 -11.52 -17.30 -0.75
C ASP A 101 -11.54 -15.87 -1.28
N ILE A 102 -11.84 -14.87 -0.44
CA ILE A 102 -11.80 -13.47 -0.88
C ILE A 102 -10.39 -13.02 -1.24
N ILE A 103 -9.37 -13.43 -0.48
CA ILE A 103 -7.97 -13.12 -0.80
C ILE A 103 -7.61 -13.65 -2.19
N VAL A 104 -7.91 -14.92 -2.48
CA VAL A 104 -7.61 -15.55 -3.77
C VAL A 104 -8.40 -14.93 -4.93
N ARG A 105 -9.58 -14.37 -4.68
CA ARG A 105 -10.36 -13.65 -5.70
C ARG A 105 -9.82 -12.27 -5.99
N LEU A 106 -9.22 -11.63 -5.01
CA LEU A 106 -8.56 -10.34 -5.16
C LEU A 106 -7.14 -10.50 -5.73
N ILE A 107 -6.35 -11.42 -5.19
CA ILE A 107 -4.99 -11.73 -5.66
C ILE A 107 -5.09 -12.81 -6.75
N ASN A 108 -5.38 -12.37 -7.97
CA ASN A 108 -5.54 -13.28 -9.12
C ASN A 108 -5.08 -12.60 -10.41
N SER A 109 -5.07 -13.37 -11.51
CA SER A 109 -4.84 -12.79 -12.83
C SER A 109 -5.94 -11.77 -13.19
N PRO A 110 -5.64 -10.74 -14.00
CA PRO A 110 -6.60 -9.67 -14.31
C PRO A 110 -7.96 -10.15 -14.78
N GLU A 111 -8.01 -11.28 -15.50
CA GLU A 111 -9.24 -11.85 -16.07
C GLU A 111 -10.13 -12.55 -15.04
N ARG A 112 -9.54 -12.95 -13.89
CA ARG A 112 -10.23 -13.69 -12.83
C ARG A 112 -10.38 -12.91 -11.54
N ARG A 113 -9.65 -11.82 -11.46
CA ARG A 113 -9.66 -10.93 -10.29
C ARG A 113 -10.98 -10.19 -10.20
N TYR A 114 -11.48 -10.03 -9.00
CA TYR A 114 -12.54 -9.06 -8.77
C TYR A 114 -12.11 -7.68 -9.27
N ASN A 115 -13.00 -7.00 -9.98
CA ASN A 115 -12.72 -5.73 -10.62
C ASN A 115 -13.80 -4.66 -10.37
N SER A 116 -14.73 -4.95 -9.47
CA SER A 116 -15.79 -4.03 -9.07
C SER A 116 -16.04 -4.09 -7.57
N LEU A 117 -16.41 -2.95 -7.01
CA LEU A 117 -16.80 -2.85 -5.61
C LEU A 117 -17.99 -3.75 -5.27
N SER A 118 -18.93 -3.88 -6.20
CA SER A 118 -20.10 -4.75 -6.04
C SER A 118 -19.73 -6.22 -5.84
N GLU A 119 -18.74 -6.73 -6.58
CA GLU A 119 -18.25 -8.11 -6.40
C GLU A 119 -17.64 -8.29 -5.02
N VAL A 120 -16.81 -7.34 -4.57
CA VAL A 120 -16.18 -7.38 -3.25
C VAL A 120 -17.24 -7.33 -2.15
N GLN A 121 -18.19 -6.39 -2.23
CA GLN A 121 -19.23 -6.22 -1.22
C GLN A 121 -20.18 -7.41 -1.12
N SER A 122 -20.45 -8.08 -2.22
CA SER A 122 -21.33 -9.26 -2.27
C SER A 122 -20.68 -10.54 -1.75
N HIS A 123 -19.37 -10.51 -1.51
CA HIS A 123 -18.65 -11.69 -1.03
C HIS A 123 -19.10 -12.09 0.41
N PRO A 124 -19.26 -13.39 0.70
CA PRO A 124 -19.68 -13.87 2.03
C PRO A 124 -18.83 -13.41 3.20
N PHE A 125 -17.59 -12.97 2.97
CA PHE A 125 -16.73 -12.38 3.97
C PHE A 125 -17.35 -11.14 4.63
N PHE A 126 -18.09 -10.33 3.86
CA PHE A 126 -18.73 -9.10 4.34
C PHE A 126 -20.20 -9.26 4.73
N ARG A 127 -20.75 -10.47 4.75
CA ARG A 127 -22.21 -10.69 4.96
C ARG A 127 -22.76 -10.11 6.27
N TYR A 128 -21.91 -9.93 7.27
CA TYR A 128 -22.31 -9.37 8.57
C TYR A 128 -21.91 -7.91 8.73
N VAL A 129 -21.41 -7.28 7.69
CA VAL A 129 -20.92 -5.91 7.70
C VAL A 129 -21.87 -5.04 6.88
N ASP A 130 -22.55 -4.11 7.51
CA ASP A 130 -23.33 -3.09 6.80
C ASP A 130 -22.39 -1.97 6.33
N LEU A 131 -21.84 -2.14 5.15
CA LEU A 131 -20.87 -1.20 4.56
C LEU A 131 -21.46 0.20 4.34
N MET A 132 -22.77 0.32 4.18
CA MET A 132 -23.45 1.61 4.00
C MET A 132 -23.52 2.40 5.30
N ARG A 133 -23.57 1.71 6.44
CA ARG A 133 -23.72 2.30 7.77
C ARG A 133 -22.44 2.22 8.63
N MET A 134 -21.31 1.92 8.04
CA MET A 134 -20.03 1.78 8.78
C MET A 134 -19.67 3.02 9.61
N ARG A 135 -20.06 4.21 9.16
CA ARG A 135 -19.80 5.46 9.89
C ARG A 135 -20.75 5.72 11.05
N GLU A 136 -21.84 4.97 11.13
CA GLU A 136 -22.84 5.08 12.20
C GLU A 136 -22.59 4.08 13.34
N VAL A 137 -21.75 3.08 13.08
CA VAL A 137 -21.39 2.04 14.05
C VAL A 137 -20.18 2.48 14.85
N ALA A 138 -20.20 2.21 16.16
CA ALA A 138 -19.05 2.47 17.01
C ALA A 138 -17.82 1.69 16.50
N ALA A 139 -16.69 2.36 16.38
CA ALA A 139 -15.44 1.72 15.99
C ALA A 139 -15.04 0.65 17.02
N PRO A 140 -14.54 -0.54 16.58
CA PRO A 140 -14.10 -1.59 17.50
C PRO A 140 -12.93 -1.14 18.38
N PHE A 141 -12.15 -0.19 17.90
CA PHE A 141 -11.08 0.45 18.64
C PHE A 141 -11.21 1.97 18.54
N VAL A 142 -11.20 2.63 19.68
CA VAL A 142 -11.18 4.09 19.80
C VAL A 142 -9.97 4.47 20.63
N PRO A 143 -8.97 5.17 20.05
CA PRO A 143 -7.78 5.58 20.78
C PRO A 143 -8.16 6.53 21.93
N GLN A 144 -7.59 6.30 23.09
CA GLN A 144 -7.75 7.17 24.28
C GLN A 144 -6.65 8.23 24.22
N LEU A 145 -6.97 9.38 23.65
CA LEU A 145 -6.02 10.48 23.49
C LEU A 145 -6.09 11.41 24.70
N GLU A 146 -4.95 11.84 25.22
CA GLU A 146 -4.88 12.85 26.29
C GLU A 146 -5.20 14.26 25.75
N ASN A 147 -4.80 14.54 24.51
CA ASN A 147 -5.06 15.81 23.82
C ASN A 147 -4.90 15.62 22.28
N GLU A 148 -5.16 16.67 21.50
CA GLU A 148 -5.07 16.63 20.02
C GLU A 148 -3.66 16.40 19.47
N LEU A 149 -2.62 16.57 20.30
CA LEU A 149 -1.22 16.39 19.94
C LEU A 149 -0.66 15.07 20.48
N ASP A 150 -1.50 14.23 21.06
CA ASP A 150 -1.07 12.95 21.63
C ASP A 150 -0.58 11.99 20.53
N THR A 151 0.68 11.61 20.63
CA THR A 151 1.34 10.66 19.73
C THR A 151 1.57 9.28 20.36
N GLY A 152 0.92 8.98 21.50
CA GLY A 152 1.15 7.75 22.26
C GLY A 152 0.78 6.45 21.52
N TYR A 153 -0.01 6.54 20.42
CA TYR A 153 -0.34 5.42 19.54
C TYR A 153 0.54 5.32 18.30
N PHE A 154 1.52 6.19 18.14
CA PHE A 154 2.53 6.10 17.09
C PHE A 154 3.81 5.47 17.64
N ASP A 155 4.60 4.91 16.76
CA ASP A 155 5.92 4.40 17.12
C ASP A 155 6.77 5.51 17.75
N ASN A 156 7.61 5.13 18.70
CA ASN A 156 8.55 6.08 19.30
C ASN A 156 9.68 6.36 18.31
N PHE A 157 9.57 7.47 17.58
CA PHE A 157 10.56 7.91 16.60
C PHE A 157 11.87 8.43 17.24
N ASP A 158 11.96 8.44 18.59
CA ASP A 158 13.19 8.77 19.31
C ASP A 158 14.14 7.56 19.45
N ASP A 159 13.78 6.39 18.92
CA ASP A 159 14.67 5.24 18.90
C ASP A 159 15.95 5.58 18.12
N PRO A 160 17.14 5.39 18.72
CA PRO A 160 18.42 5.69 18.06
C PRO A 160 18.62 5.01 16.71
N ALA A 161 18.04 3.82 16.51
CA ALA A 161 18.12 3.07 15.25
C ALA A 161 17.28 3.74 14.15
N ASP A 162 16.10 4.24 14.49
CA ASP A 162 15.24 4.96 13.55
C ASP A 162 15.76 6.36 13.29
N MET A 163 16.28 7.05 14.32
CA MET A 163 16.95 8.34 14.16
C MET A 163 18.20 8.26 13.27
N ALA A 164 18.91 7.12 13.25
CA ALA A 164 20.02 6.93 12.34
C ALA A 164 19.58 6.89 10.88
N LYS A 165 18.46 6.21 10.58
CA LYS A 165 17.85 6.19 9.23
C LYS A 165 17.39 7.59 8.80
N TYR A 166 16.75 8.34 9.71
CA TYR A 166 16.34 9.72 9.44
C TYR A 166 17.52 10.64 9.15
N LYS A 167 18.64 10.51 9.87
CA LYS A 167 19.86 11.27 9.60
C LYS A 167 20.40 11.00 8.20
N GLU A 168 20.44 9.75 7.78
CA GLU A 168 20.88 9.38 6.43
C GLU A 168 20.00 10.01 5.33
N VAL A 169 18.69 10.00 5.53
CA VAL A 169 17.73 10.63 4.60
C VAL A 169 17.93 12.15 4.58
N GLN A 170 18.08 12.79 5.74
CA GLN A 170 18.33 14.23 5.84
C GLN A 170 19.67 14.65 5.22
N GLU A 171 20.71 13.82 5.35
CA GLU A 171 22.01 14.10 4.73
C GLU A 171 21.93 13.98 3.21
N LYS A 172 21.24 12.98 2.68
CA LYS A 172 20.96 12.85 1.25
C LYS A 172 20.18 14.04 0.72
N GLN A 173 19.15 14.48 1.44
CA GLN A 173 18.34 15.63 1.07
C GLN A 173 19.17 16.93 1.06
N ARG A 174 19.97 17.21 2.09
CA ARG A 174 20.88 18.36 2.11
C ARG A 174 21.88 18.33 0.97
N HIS A 175 22.37 17.13 0.61
CA HIS A 175 23.31 16.99 -0.51
C HIS A 175 22.64 17.35 -1.86
N VAL A 176 21.40 16.91 -2.06
CA VAL A 176 20.61 17.25 -3.24
C VAL A 176 20.33 18.76 -3.30
N GLU A 177 19.87 19.36 -2.20
CA GLU A 177 19.63 20.80 -2.09
C GLU A 177 20.90 21.62 -2.37
N ALA A 178 22.04 21.16 -1.88
CA ALA A 178 23.32 21.81 -2.14
C ALA A 178 23.78 21.69 -3.62
N MET A 179 23.46 20.59 -4.29
CA MET A 179 23.73 20.43 -5.72
C MET A 179 22.81 21.32 -6.57
N GLU A 180 21.53 21.41 -6.23
CA GLU A 180 20.55 22.28 -6.90
C GLU A 180 20.94 23.74 -6.77
N ALA A 181 21.36 24.18 -5.58
CA ALA A 181 21.83 25.52 -5.33
C ALA A 181 23.09 25.87 -6.16
N LYS A 182 24.02 24.90 -6.33
CA LYS A 182 25.22 25.09 -7.17
C LYS A 182 24.93 25.17 -8.65
N ASN A 183 23.88 24.49 -9.11
CA ASN A 183 23.51 24.45 -10.53
C ASN A 183 22.59 25.61 -10.98
N GLY A 184 22.35 26.59 -10.11
CA GLY A 184 21.55 27.78 -10.44
C GLY A 184 20.07 27.51 -10.69
N LEU A 185 19.56 26.37 -10.30
CA LEU A 185 18.17 25.98 -10.35
C LEU A 185 17.42 26.55 -9.13
N SER A 186 17.52 27.84 -8.92
CA SER A 186 16.71 28.53 -7.93
C SER A 186 15.39 28.92 -8.58
N ASP A 187 14.34 28.52 -7.93
CA ASP A 187 12.96 28.95 -8.09
C ASP A 187 12.21 28.32 -9.28
N GLY A 188 11.35 27.37 -8.95
CA GLY A 188 10.42 26.69 -9.86
C GLY A 188 10.91 25.35 -10.41
N GLY A 189 12.13 24.95 -10.09
CA GLY A 189 12.65 23.63 -10.40
C GLY A 189 11.92 22.57 -9.58
N ARG A 190 11.45 21.54 -10.23
CA ARG A 190 10.81 20.38 -9.65
C ARG A 190 11.67 19.87 -8.51
N ALA A 191 11.17 19.96 -7.28
CA ALA A 191 11.79 19.28 -6.16
C ALA A 191 12.00 17.82 -6.53
N MET A 192 13.26 17.41 -6.59
CA MET A 192 13.57 16.00 -6.83
C MET A 192 13.10 15.24 -5.61
N TRP A 193 12.13 14.38 -5.78
CA TRP A 193 11.51 13.60 -4.73
C TRP A 193 12.53 12.63 -4.12
N VAL A 194 13.10 13.00 -3.00
CA VAL A 194 13.90 12.10 -2.17
C VAL A 194 13.02 11.75 -0.96
N GLY A 195 12.29 10.66 -1.09
CA GLY A 195 11.24 10.31 -0.13
C GLY A 195 9.97 11.15 -0.33
N PHE A 196 8.93 10.87 0.45
CA PHE A 196 7.65 11.59 0.43
C PHE A 196 7.78 12.95 1.16
N THR A 197 8.59 13.86 0.65
CA THR A 197 8.60 15.24 1.12
C THR A 197 7.67 16.05 0.23
N PHE A 198 6.55 16.50 0.78
CA PHE A 198 5.72 17.51 0.12
C PHE A 198 6.53 18.78 -0.02
N GLY A 199 6.77 19.21 -1.24
CA GLY A 199 7.38 20.52 -1.49
C GLY A 199 6.53 21.63 -0.88
N LYS A 200 7.16 22.62 -0.30
CA LYS A 200 6.51 23.75 0.40
C LYS A 200 5.70 24.68 -0.50
N ASN A 201 5.60 24.44 -1.78
CA ASN A 201 4.91 25.32 -2.71
C ASN A 201 3.73 24.58 -3.38
N TRP A 202 2.61 24.77 -2.78
CA TRP A 202 1.29 24.60 -3.41
C TRP A 202 0.73 25.98 -3.71
#